data_a9aaa308f8bc048ce40055eb1e9e8ae1
#
_entry.id   a9aaa308f8bc048ce40055eb1e9e8ae1
#
_cell.length_a   1.000
_cell.length_b   1.000
_cell.length_c   1.000
_cell.angle_alpha   90.00
_cell.angle_beta   90.00
_cell.angle_gamma   90.00
#
_symmetry.space_group_name_H-M   'P 1'
#
loop_
_entity.id
_entity.type
_entity.pdbx_description
1 polymer ?
#
loop_
_entity_poly.entity_id
_entity_poly.type
_entity_poly.pdbx_seq_one_letter_code
_entity_poly.pdbx_strand_id
1 'polypeptide(L)'
;HKHLSPTHPDLLTVIVPRHPHRGAEIAEMLRSDGADVAVRSNSEPVTPQTMVYLADTMGELGLFFRLAPIVFMGKSLVPAGGQNPIEPARLGAAVISGPHAWNFSEITDAMVAHGGLEIVADGNALAAAIAADLADPGRTQARAHAALSYAEHESKVLETFIDRISPHLDAAERKRDAGA
;
A
#
# COMPACT_ATOMS: atom_id res chain seq x y z
N HIS A 1 -15.16 4.42 -3.16
CA HIS A 1 -15.68 3.93 -4.46
C HIS A 1 -17.00 4.60 -4.84
N LYS A 2 -18.01 4.62 -3.96
CA LYS A 2 -19.33 5.22 -4.25
C LYS A 2 -19.27 6.69 -4.65
N HIS A 3 -18.33 7.46 -4.12
CA HIS A 3 -18.15 8.87 -4.52
C HIS A 3 -17.53 9.01 -5.91
N LEU A 4 -16.73 8.04 -6.34
CA LEU A 4 -15.97 8.10 -7.59
C LEU A 4 -16.69 7.46 -8.78
N SER A 5 -17.47 6.40 -8.55
CA SER A 5 -18.14 5.63 -9.60
C SER A 5 -19.03 6.45 -10.54
N PRO A 6 -19.70 7.54 -10.12
CA PRO A 6 -20.50 8.36 -11.05
C PRO A 6 -19.65 9.05 -12.13
N THR A 7 -18.39 9.37 -11.84
CA THR A 7 -17.47 10.04 -12.79
C THR A 7 -16.43 9.08 -13.37
N HIS A 8 -16.24 7.92 -12.74
CA HIS A 8 -15.28 6.89 -13.15
C HIS A 8 -15.98 5.51 -13.12
N PRO A 9 -16.87 5.24 -14.09
CA PRO A 9 -17.70 4.01 -14.08
C PRO A 9 -16.85 2.72 -14.22
N ASP A 10 -15.68 2.80 -14.81
CA ASP A 10 -14.75 1.66 -14.99
C ASP A 10 -13.77 1.49 -13.82
N LEU A 11 -13.97 2.24 -12.72
CA LEU A 11 -13.09 2.14 -11.55
C LEU A 11 -13.25 0.79 -10.86
N LEU A 12 -12.18 0.02 -10.81
CA LEU A 12 -12.09 -1.18 -9.96
C LEU A 12 -11.37 -0.85 -8.66
N THR A 13 -12.01 -1.11 -7.53
CA THR A 13 -11.38 -1.02 -6.21
C THR A 13 -10.90 -2.39 -5.76
N VAL A 14 -9.60 -2.54 -5.52
CA VAL A 14 -9.04 -3.78 -4.95
C VAL A 14 -8.93 -3.62 -3.45
N ILE A 15 -9.54 -4.53 -2.69
CA ILE A 15 -9.42 -4.61 -1.23
C ILE A 15 -8.60 -5.85 -0.88
N VAL A 16 -7.47 -5.63 -0.19
CA VAL A 16 -6.63 -6.71 0.33
C VAL A 16 -6.74 -6.74 1.85
N PRO A 17 -7.56 -7.61 2.43
CA PRO A 17 -7.74 -7.66 3.87
C PRO A 17 -6.49 -8.20 4.56
N ARG A 18 -6.09 -7.60 5.69
CA ARG A 18 -4.95 -8.06 6.51
C ARG A 18 -5.11 -9.53 6.95
N HIS A 19 -6.35 -9.96 7.14
CA HIS A 19 -6.70 -11.30 7.58
C HIS A 19 -7.62 -11.96 6.55
N PRO A 20 -7.11 -12.86 5.72
CA PRO A 20 -7.87 -13.52 4.65
C PRO A 20 -9.15 -14.19 5.11
N HIS A 21 -9.15 -14.79 6.33
CA HIS A 21 -10.33 -15.44 6.91
C HIS A 21 -11.55 -14.51 7.08
N ARG A 22 -11.36 -13.18 7.00
CA ARG A 22 -12.45 -12.19 6.99
C ARG A 22 -13.04 -11.95 5.61
N GLY A 23 -12.51 -12.61 4.56
CA GLY A 23 -12.94 -12.38 3.18
C GLY A 23 -14.44 -12.55 3.00
N ALA A 24 -15.01 -13.66 3.49
CA ALA A 24 -16.46 -13.92 3.37
C ALA A 24 -17.32 -12.85 4.06
N GLU A 25 -16.98 -12.45 5.29
CA GLU A 25 -17.66 -11.37 6.04
C GLU A 25 -17.61 -10.03 5.28
N ILE A 26 -16.44 -9.68 4.75
CA ILE A 26 -16.25 -8.43 4.01
C ILE A 26 -17.04 -8.45 2.70
N ALA A 27 -17.01 -9.58 1.96
CA ALA A 27 -17.77 -9.73 0.72
C ALA A 27 -19.27 -9.57 0.95
N GLU A 28 -19.82 -10.21 1.99
CA GLU A 28 -21.23 -10.12 2.34
C GLU A 28 -21.63 -8.69 2.72
N MET A 29 -20.82 -8.02 3.54
CA MET A 29 -21.03 -6.63 3.92
C MET A 29 -21.07 -5.70 2.68
N LEU A 30 -20.13 -5.83 1.77
CA LEU A 30 -20.04 -5.02 0.56
C LEU A 30 -21.23 -5.27 -0.39
N ARG A 31 -21.61 -6.55 -0.56
CA ARG A 31 -22.77 -6.94 -1.38
C ARG A 31 -24.08 -6.41 -0.79
N SER A 32 -24.25 -6.47 0.53
CA SER A 32 -25.40 -5.92 1.24
C SER A 32 -25.51 -4.40 1.09
N ASP A 33 -24.37 -3.73 0.90
CA ASP A 33 -24.26 -2.29 0.64
C ASP A 33 -24.38 -1.94 -0.86
N GLY A 34 -24.70 -2.93 -1.70
CA GLY A 34 -25.02 -2.77 -3.12
C GLY A 34 -23.82 -2.83 -4.06
N ALA A 35 -22.65 -3.26 -3.59
CA ALA A 35 -21.49 -3.42 -4.46
C ALA A 35 -21.52 -4.76 -5.22
N ASP A 36 -21.14 -4.74 -6.49
CA ASP A 36 -20.74 -5.95 -7.22
C ASP A 36 -19.33 -6.34 -6.82
N VAL A 37 -19.19 -7.54 -6.22
CA VAL A 37 -17.93 -8.00 -5.61
C VAL A 37 -17.51 -9.31 -6.21
N ALA A 38 -16.31 -9.36 -6.78
CA ALA A 38 -15.62 -10.59 -7.15
C ALA A 38 -14.59 -10.97 -6.06
N VAL A 39 -14.60 -12.23 -5.63
CA VAL A 39 -13.77 -12.74 -4.53
C VAL A 39 -12.67 -13.64 -5.07
N ARG A 40 -11.42 -13.35 -4.72
CA ARG A 40 -10.23 -14.05 -5.20
C ARG A 40 -10.20 -15.54 -4.81
N SER A 41 -10.46 -15.83 -3.54
CA SER A 41 -10.44 -17.22 -3.03
C SER A 41 -11.47 -18.11 -3.69
N ASN A 42 -12.57 -17.53 -4.18
CA ASN A 42 -13.61 -18.25 -4.92
C ASN A 42 -13.31 -18.35 -6.43
N SER A 43 -12.20 -17.78 -6.91
CA SER A 43 -11.88 -17.68 -8.34
C SER A 43 -12.98 -16.98 -9.17
N GLU A 44 -13.69 -16.03 -8.55
CA GLU A 44 -14.73 -15.25 -9.23
C GLU A 44 -14.10 -14.34 -10.28
N PRO A 45 -14.61 -14.30 -11.52
CA PRO A 45 -14.04 -13.49 -12.57
C PRO A 45 -14.36 -12.00 -12.34
N VAL A 46 -13.41 -11.13 -12.68
CA VAL A 46 -13.65 -9.69 -12.79
C VAL A 46 -14.39 -9.43 -14.10
N THR A 47 -15.52 -8.74 -14.03
CA THR A 47 -16.35 -8.35 -15.17
C THR A 47 -16.41 -6.82 -15.28
N PRO A 48 -16.93 -6.25 -16.36
CA PRO A 48 -17.14 -4.79 -16.46
C PRO A 48 -18.07 -4.22 -15.37
N GLN A 49 -18.89 -5.06 -14.73
CA GLN A 49 -19.80 -4.67 -13.65
C GLN A 49 -19.14 -4.74 -12.28
N THR A 50 -17.98 -5.44 -12.17
CA THR A 50 -17.31 -5.61 -10.88
C THR A 50 -16.80 -4.28 -10.33
N MET A 51 -17.34 -3.87 -9.20
CA MET A 51 -16.98 -2.64 -8.49
C MET A 51 -15.79 -2.85 -7.54
N VAL A 52 -15.79 -4.01 -6.88
CA VAL A 52 -14.77 -4.36 -5.89
C VAL A 52 -14.20 -5.74 -6.19
N TYR A 53 -12.88 -5.83 -6.24
CA TYR A 53 -12.16 -7.10 -6.22
C TYR A 53 -11.59 -7.34 -4.83
N LEU A 54 -12.13 -8.34 -4.14
CA LEU A 54 -11.68 -8.72 -2.81
C LEU A 54 -10.58 -9.78 -2.92
N ALA A 55 -9.34 -9.35 -2.69
CA ALA A 55 -8.15 -10.20 -2.77
C ALA A 55 -7.82 -10.80 -1.39
N ASP A 56 -8.58 -11.80 -1.01
CA ASP A 56 -8.57 -12.46 0.30
C ASP A 56 -7.64 -13.68 0.36
N THR A 57 -6.56 -13.67 -0.42
CA THR A 57 -5.53 -14.71 -0.45
C THR A 57 -4.20 -14.20 0.12
N MET A 58 -3.30 -15.14 0.51
CA MET A 58 -1.97 -14.80 1.03
C MET A 58 -0.91 -14.78 -0.08
N GLY A 59 0.12 -13.94 0.11
CA GLY A 59 1.31 -13.95 -0.74
C GLY A 59 1.20 -13.16 -2.04
N GLU A 60 0.05 -12.55 -2.33
CA GLU A 60 -0.20 -11.83 -3.59
C GLU A 60 -0.20 -10.30 -3.46
N LEU A 61 0.05 -9.73 -2.28
CA LEU A 61 -0.01 -8.29 -2.03
C LEU A 61 0.87 -7.49 -3.00
N GLY A 62 2.09 -7.95 -3.26
CA GLY A 62 3.00 -7.31 -4.20
C GLY A 62 2.50 -7.30 -5.66
N LEU A 63 1.66 -8.27 -6.06
CA LEU A 63 0.99 -8.24 -7.36
C LEU A 63 0.01 -7.06 -7.44
N PHE A 64 -0.84 -6.91 -6.41
CA PHE A 64 -1.84 -5.84 -6.39
C PHE A 64 -1.21 -4.45 -6.30
N PHE A 65 -0.09 -4.30 -5.58
CA PHE A 65 0.66 -3.04 -5.58
C PHE A 65 1.24 -2.66 -6.95
N ARG A 66 1.63 -3.65 -7.78
CA ARG A 66 2.09 -3.39 -9.15
C ARG A 66 0.96 -3.05 -10.12
N LEU A 67 -0.23 -3.58 -9.89
CA LEU A 67 -1.39 -3.36 -10.75
C LEU A 67 -2.09 -2.03 -10.44
N ALA A 68 -2.04 -1.58 -9.18
CA ALA A 68 -2.74 -0.38 -8.74
C ALA A 68 -1.84 0.86 -8.84
N PRO A 69 -2.18 1.86 -9.68
CA PRO A 69 -1.43 3.11 -9.77
C PRO A 69 -1.53 3.96 -8.50
N ILE A 70 -2.59 3.77 -7.71
CA ILE A 70 -2.88 4.50 -6.47
C ILE A 70 -3.15 3.49 -5.37
N VAL A 71 -2.48 3.63 -4.24
CA VAL A 71 -2.64 2.75 -3.07
C VAL A 71 -2.96 3.55 -1.83
N PHE A 72 -4.09 3.25 -1.21
CA PHE A 72 -4.45 3.76 0.10
C PHE A 72 -4.02 2.79 1.21
N MET A 73 -3.30 3.30 2.19
CA MET A 73 -2.81 2.51 3.33
C MET A 73 -3.92 2.28 4.36
N GLY A 74 -4.37 1.06 4.48
CA GLY A 74 -5.41 0.68 5.44
C GLY A 74 -5.02 0.95 6.90
N LYS A 75 -6.00 0.99 7.81
CA LYS A 75 -5.85 1.29 9.25
C LYS A 75 -5.31 2.70 9.58
N SER A 76 -5.24 3.59 8.62
CA SER A 76 -4.69 4.92 8.82
C SER A 76 -5.75 6.02 9.01
N LEU A 77 -7.02 5.79 8.63
CA LEU A 77 -8.14 6.69 8.94
C LEU A 77 -8.78 6.43 10.32
N VAL A 78 -8.41 5.35 10.96
CA VAL A 78 -8.85 5.00 12.31
C VAL A 78 -7.63 4.85 13.22
N PRO A 79 -7.73 5.03 14.54
CA PRO A 79 -6.58 4.97 15.45
C PRO A 79 -6.06 3.53 15.63
N ALA A 80 -5.52 2.95 14.56
CA ALA A 80 -5.02 1.58 14.51
C ALA A 80 -3.55 1.45 14.05
N GLY A 81 -2.80 2.58 13.93
CA GLY A 81 -1.36 2.62 13.75
C GLY A 81 -0.85 2.53 12.31
N GLY A 82 -1.74 2.40 11.32
CA GLY A 82 -1.37 2.37 9.90
C GLY A 82 -0.69 1.08 9.43
N GLN A 83 -0.15 1.12 8.23
CA GLN A 83 0.61 0.04 7.55
C GLN A 83 1.89 0.64 6.93
N ASN A 84 2.87 -0.21 6.61
CA ASN A 84 4.14 0.22 6.02
C ASN A 84 3.95 0.76 4.59
N PRO A 85 4.25 2.04 4.31
CA PRO A 85 4.06 2.62 2.98
C PRO A 85 5.22 2.34 2.00
N ILE A 86 6.35 1.80 2.47
CA ILE A 86 7.54 1.54 1.64
C ILE A 86 7.26 0.46 0.58
N GLU A 87 6.46 -0.55 0.91
CA GLU A 87 6.23 -1.66 -0.01
C GLU A 87 5.50 -1.24 -1.29
N PRO A 88 4.32 -0.54 -1.24
CA PRO A 88 3.70 -0.02 -2.45
C PRO A 88 4.55 1.04 -3.15
N ALA A 89 5.31 1.87 -2.42
CA ALA A 89 6.23 2.85 -2.99
C ALA A 89 7.31 2.19 -3.86
N ARG A 90 7.93 1.11 -3.37
CA ARG A 90 8.92 0.32 -4.13
C ARG A 90 8.35 -0.36 -5.37
N LEU A 91 7.05 -0.55 -5.43
CA LEU A 91 6.37 -1.18 -6.55
C LEU A 91 5.72 -0.17 -7.50
N GLY A 92 6.00 1.12 -7.30
CA GLY A 92 5.67 2.19 -8.24
C GLY A 92 4.27 2.77 -8.09
N ALA A 93 3.63 2.61 -6.94
CA ALA A 93 2.33 3.19 -6.67
C ALA A 93 2.43 4.60 -6.06
N ALA A 94 1.49 5.49 -6.38
CA ALA A 94 1.24 6.71 -5.63
C ALA A 94 0.56 6.35 -4.31
N VAL A 95 1.14 6.78 -3.18
CA VAL A 95 0.69 6.35 -1.85
C VAL A 95 -0.14 7.43 -1.17
N ILE A 96 -1.27 7.01 -0.59
CA ILE A 96 -2.15 7.85 0.24
C ILE A 96 -2.29 7.18 1.61
N SER A 97 -2.26 7.96 2.68
CA SER A 97 -2.47 7.49 4.06
C SER A 97 -3.40 8.42 4.83
N GLY A 98 -4.03 7.92 5.85
CA GLY A 98 -4.70 8.74 6.85
C GLY A 98 -3.71 9.22 7.94
N PRO A 99 -4.19 10.03 8.93
CA PRO A 99 -3.34 10.66 9.94
C PRO A 99 -2.86 9.69 11.04
N HIS A 100 -3.43 8.48 11.12
CA HIS A 100 -3.13 7.54 12.19
C HIS A 100 -2.11 6.48 11.74
N ALA A 101 -0.89 6.91 11.37
CA ALA A 101 0.19 6.05 10.91
C ALA A 101 1.39 6.00 11.88
N TRP A 102 1.16 6.09 13.20
CA TRP A 102 2.21 6.25 14.22
C TRP A 102 3.21 5.10 14.28
N ASN A 103 2.85 3.88 13.85
CA ASN A 103 3.81 2.77 13.77
C ASN A 103 4.89 3.00 12.69
N PHE A 104 4.67 3.95 11.79
CA PHE A 104 5.52 4.28 10.64
C PHE A 104 5.68 5.79 10.48
N SER A 105 5.59 6.58 11.58
CA SER A 105 5.56 8.04 11.53
C SER A 105 6.79 8.64 10.84
N GLU A 106 8.00 8.21 11.20
CA GLU A 106 9.24 8.69 10.61
C GLU A 106 9.27 8.50 9.08
N ILE A 107 8.90 7.31 8.62
CA ILE A 107 8.82 6.96 7.19
C ILE A 107 7.72 7.79 6.50
N THR A 108 6.55 7.89 7.13
CA THR A 108 5.40 8.61 6.58
C THR A 108 5.73 10.10 6.43
N ASP A 109 6.30 10.73 7.47
CA ASP A 109 6.69 12.14 7.46
C ASP A 109 7.76 12.42 6.41
N ALA A 110 8.77 11.56 6.30
CA ALA A 110 9.80 11.68 5.29
C ALA A 110 9.25 11.51 3.87
N MET A 111 8.37 10.54 3.62
CA MET A 111 7.73 10.36 2.31
C MET A 111 6.83 11.54 1.94
N VAL A 112 6.13 12.16 2.91
CA VAL A 112 5.37 13.40 2.68
C VAL A 112 6.31 14.54 2.28
N ALA A 113 7.42 14.72 3.00
CA ALA A 113 8.41 15.75 2.69
C ALA A 113 9.03 15.59 1.29
N HIS A 114 9.16 14.34 0.79
CA HIS A 114 9.62 14.03 -0.56
C HIS A 114 8.51 14.10 -1.62
N GLY A 115 7.26 14.36 -1.25
CA GLY A 115 6.13 14.40 -2.17
C GLY A 115 5.66 13.02 -2.67
N GLY A 116 6.09 11.95 -2.04
CA GLY A 116 5.75 10.56 -2.42
C GLY A 116 4.53 10.00 -1.70
N LEU A 117 4.05 10.68 -0.63
CA LEU A 117 2.89 10.25 0.13
C LEU A 117 1.98 11.46 0.43
N GLU A 118 0.68 11.27 0.32
CA GLU A 118 -0.33 12.27 0.67
C GLU A 118 -1.11 11.81 1.91
N ILE A 119 -1.27 12.72 2.89
CA ILE A 119 -2.10 12.48 4.08
C ILE A 119 -3.48 13.05 3.83
N VAL A 120 -4.51 12.26 4.10
CA VAL A 120 -5.92 12.65 4.01
C VAL A 120 -6.61 12.50 5.37
N ALA A 121 -7.47 13.46 5.71
CA ALA A 121 -8.07 13.52 7.04
C ALA A 121 -9.19 12.48 7.25
N ASP A 122 -9.94 12.16 6.19
CA ASP A 122 -11.13 11.33 6.24
C ASP A 122 -11.46 10.69 4.88
N GLY A 123 -12.58 9.96 4.81
CA GLY A 123 -13.02 9.30 3.59
C GLY A 123 -13.40 10.25 2.45
N ASN A 124 -13.88 11.46 2.74
CA ASN A 124 -14.21 12.46 1.73
C ASN A 124 -12.92 13.05 1.12
N ALA A 125 -11.93 13.36 1.97
CA ALA A 125 -10.62 13.80 1.53
C ALA A 125 -9.90 12.69 0.72
N LEU A 126 -10.03 11.41 1.12
CA LEU A 126 -9.52 10.28 0.36
C LEU A 126 -10.15 10.20 -1.04
N ALA A 127 -11.48 10.32 -1.12
CA ALA A 127 -12.17 10.32 -2.41
C ALA A 127 -11.71 11.49 -3.30
N ALA A 128 -11.56 12.68 -2.74
CA ALA A 128 -11.07 13.85 -3.47
C ALA A 128 -9.62 13.68 -3.96
N ALA A 129 -8.73 13.13 -3.14
CA ALA A 129 -7.35 12.86 -3.52
C ALA A 129 -7.26 11.84 -4.65
N ILE A 130 -8.02 10.73 -4.56
CA ILE A 130 -8.08 9.72 -5.64
C ILE A 130 -8.67 10.33 -6.92
N ALA A 131 -9.75 11.13 -6.83
CA ALA A 131 -10.33 11.81 -8.00
C ALA A 131 -9.30 12.71 -8.69
N ALA A 132 -8.51 13.47 -7.93
CA ALA A 132 -7.46 14.32 -8.48
C ALA A 132 -6.35 13.51 -9.17
N ASP A 133 -5.95 12.38 -8.58
CA ASP A 133 -4.95 11.48 -9.17
C ASP A 133 -5.48 10.78 -10.44
N LEU A 134 -6.75 10.38 -10.47
CA LEU A 134 -7.37 9.78 -11.66
C LEU A 134 -7.55 10.81 -12.80
N ALA A 135 -7.83 12.06 -12.47
CA ALA A 135 -7.98 13.16 -13.45
C ALA A 135 -6.65 13.63 -14.04
N ASP A 136 -5.54 13.47 -13.32
CA ASP A 136 -4.21 13.89 -13.74
C ASP A 136 -3.18 12.73 -13.60
N PRO A 137 -3.02 11.91 -14.63
CA PRO A 137 -2.02 10.85 -14.65
C PRO A 137 -0.58 11.33 -14.45
N GLY A 138 -0.26 12.57 -14.86
CA GLY A 138 1.06 13.18 -14.65
C GLY A 138 1.35 13.42 -13.16
N ARG A 139 0.36 13.92 -12.41
CA ARG A 139 0.42 14.07 -10.97
C ARG A 139 0.64 12.71 -10.27
N THR A 140 -0.15 11.72 -10.65
CA THR A 140 -0.04 10.36 -10.09
C THR A 140 1.34 9.77 -10.32
N GLN A 141 1.85 9.89 -11.55
CA GLN A 141 3.18 9.39 -11.91
C GLN A 141 4.31 10.14 -11.17
N ALA A 142 4.20 11.46 -11.01
CA ALA A 142 5.18 12.24 -10.26
C ALA A 142 5.24 11.82 -8.79
N ARG A 143 4.09 11.60 -8.15
CA ARG A 143 4.01 11.10 -6.76
C ARG A 143 4.56 9.68 -6.64
N ALA A 144 4.20 8.79 -7.54
CA ALA A 144 4.71 7.42 -7.58
C ALA A 144 6.24 7.39 -7.74
N HIS A 145 6.79 8.24 -8.61
CA HIS A 145 8.23 8.37 -8.79
C HIS A 145 8.94 8.92 -7.53
N ALA A 146 8.36 9.92 -6.88
CA ALA A 146 8.89 10.45 -5.63
C ALA A 146 8.87 9.40 -4.51
N ALA A 147 7.80 8.61 -4.40
CA ALA A 147 7.68 7.50 -3.46
C ALA A 147 8.74 6.41 -3.71
N LEU A 148 8.91 6.01 -4.98
CA LEU A 148 9.91 5.02 -5.37
C LEU A 148 11.34 5.50 -5.07
N SER A 149 11.66 6.74 -5.43
CA SER A 149 12.98 7.33 -5.18
C SER A 149 13.33 7.33 -3.68
N TYR A 150 12.38 7.69 -2.82
CA TYR A 150 12.56 7.61 -1.37
C TYR A 150 12.82 6.16 -0.92
N ALA A 151 11.98 5.21 -1.36
CA ALA A 151 12.09 3.83 -0.95
C ALA A 151 13.40 3.15 -1.42
N GLU A 152 13.93 3.55 -2.58
CA GLU A 152 15.23 3.12 -3.08
C GLU A 152 16.38 3.71 -2.26
N HIS A 153 16.27 4.97 -1.83
CA HIS A 153 17.25 5.60 -0.96
C HIS A 153 17.38 4.86 0.38
N GLU A 154 16.25 4.56 1.02
CA GLU A 154 16.20 3.79 2.26
C GLU A 154 16.84 2.40 2.13
N SER A 155 16.65 1.73 1.00
CA SER A 155 17.27 0.42 0.73
C SER A 155 18.79 0.52 0.67
N LYS A 156 19.35 1.57 0.05
CA LYS A 156 20.80 1.79 -0.02
C LYS A 156 21.42 2.09 1.34
N VAL A 157 20.70 2.78 2.22
CA VAL A 157 21.14 3.01 3.60
C VAL A 157 21.30 1.69 4.34
N LEU A 158 20.35 0.78 4.20
CA LEU A 158 20.41 -0.55 4.80
C LEU A 158 21.58 -1.37 4.25
N GLU A 159 21.78 -1.40 2.93
CA GLU A 159 22.91 -2.07 2.30
C GLU A 159 24.26 -1.54 2.81
N THR A 160 24.40 -0.21 2.86
CA THR A 160 25.61 0.44 3.40
C THR A 160 25.85 0.07 4.86
N PHE A 161 24.80 -0.05 5.66
CA PHE A 161 24.91 -0.46 7.06
C PHE A 161 25.36 -1.92 7.16
N ILE A 162 24.78 -2.83 6.39
CA ILE A 162 25.16 -4.25 6.34
C ILE A 162 26.63 -4.38 5.93
N ASP A 163 27.07 -3.68 4.89
CA ASP A 163 28.47 -3.71 4.43
C ASP A 163 29.46 -3.26 5.53
N ARG A 164 29.06 -2.29 6.34
CA ARG A 164 29.89 -1.79 7.45
C ARG A 164 29.99 -2.76 8.62
N ILE A 165 28.92 -3.49 8.94
CA ILE A 165 28.92 -4.41 10.09
C ILE A 165 29.42 -5.81 9.75
N SER A 166 29.30 -6.27 8.49
CA SER A 166 29.70 -7.61 8.06
C SER A 166 31.16 -7.98 8.44
N PRO A 167 32.18 -7.12 8.24
CA PRO A 167 33.55 -7.43 8.66
C PRO A 167 33.69 -7.65 10.18
N HIS A 168 32.88 -6.98 10.98
CA HIS A 168 32.92 -7.13 12.45
C HIS A 168 32.25 -8.44 12.88
N LEU A 169 31.17 -8.87 12.19
CA LEU A 169 30.53 -10.15 12.43
C LEU A 169 31.47 -11.30 12.07
N ASP A 170 32.10 -11.25 10.90
CA ASP A 170 33.09 -12.25 10.46
C ASP A 170 34.27 -12.36 11.40
N ALA A 171 34.74 -11.23 11.96
CA ALA A 171 35.82 -11.23 12.93
C ALA A 171 35.42 -11.83 14.28
N ALA A 172 34.18 -11.64 14.70
CA ALA A 172 33.61 -12.22 15.91
C ALA A 172 33.42 -13.75 15.77
N GLU A 173 32.97 -14.21 14.63
CA GLU A 173 32.83 -15.65 14.32
C GLU A 173 34.17 -16.35 14.34
N ARG A 174 35.18 -15.80 13.64
CA ARG A 174 36.54 -16.36 13.65
C ARG A 174 37.16 -16.46 15.04
N LYS A 175 36.90 -15.50 15.93
CA LYS A 175 37.37 -15.56 17.33
C LYS A 175 36.66 -16.64 18.14
N ARG A 176 35.42 -16.87 17.89
CA ARG A 176 34.63 -17.93 18.56
C ARG A 176 35.16 -19.31 18.14
N ASP A 177 35.40 -19.51 16.84
CA ASP A 177 35.85 -20.80 16.30
C ASP A 177 37.33 -21.10 16.65
N ALA A 178 38.13 -20.05 16.87
CA ALA A 178 39.54 -20.23 17.34
C ALA A 178 39.68 -20.44 18.85
N GLY A 179 38.61 -20.24 19.63
CA GLY A 179 38.60 -20.45 21.08
C GLY A 179 37.87 -21.72 21.53
N ALA A 180 37.40 -22.54 20.59
CA ALA A 180 36.79 -23.85 20.81
C ALA A 180 37.77 -24.96 20.41
#